data_c7d94a0aab9176d10208d73cc98af374
#
_entry.id   c7d94a0aab9176d10208d73cc98af374
#
_cell.length_a   1.000
_cell.length_b   1.000
_cell.length_c   1.000
_cell.angle_alpha   90.00
_cell.angle_beta   90.00
_cell.angle_gamma   90.00
#
_symmetry.space_group_name_H-M   'P 1'
#
loop_
_entity.id
_entity.type
_entity.pdbx_description
1 polymer ?
#
loop_
_entity_poly.entity_id
_entity_poly.type
_entity_poly.pdbx_seq_one_letter_code
_entity_poly.pdbx_strand_id
1 'polypeptide(L)'
;MQLYLPLLICAFAIQKGVGFSNCKPKIAIVGGGIGGASASHFLGQLYNHDVDIDLYETKALGGRLSTVEIDNNEYESGGSIIHSQNKYMQNFVKLLGLEHRPDTSEKAGIWNGKQFVFQESDWKVISLAKLFYRYGIQPLKIQRYISSILTDFDKIYDLQESGRSFENVTAFLSALNNDFPKLLQIPGRKHLLNLGFEEEFIDEIVQSTMVVNYGQGTDIQSFVMCVSLAALTGDLWAVKGGNKQVPKHLIYINGNVRVIPSTVSKIKLLADEERGKYEVHYSNNDPELSSTSFRNVMQSTYDIVILATPITVDHKYPIAFEGFAKDIAIPGQYHTTIATFVKAKLNPSYFGLNEDIDNILSCNINDTIISSVGRLSNIDGHSDDDKYSVWKIFSNAPLKQNLLDQMFSNIQHKEEVVWKAYPEYSTSSRLDQFKLHDGLYHVNAIEWIASAMEMSAIGGRNVAILAREDFLKKCEKQNNVSPKMESTNKITRSTEL
;
A
#
# COMPACT_ATOMS: atom_id res chain seq x y z
N MET A 1 0.70 -33.86 -53.66
CA MET A 1 1.43 -34.20 -52.44
C MET A 1 0.76 -33.39 -51.30
N GLN A 2 -0.24 -34.00 -50.68
CA GLN A 2 -1.06 -33.38 -49.61
C GLN A 2 -0.33 -33.52 -48.28
N LEU A 3 -0.01 -32.40 -47.62
CA LEU A 3 0.52 -32.35 -46.28
C LEU A 3 -0.67 -32.29 -45.31
N TYR A 4 -0.88 -33.34 -44.53
CA TYR A 4 -1.79 -33.38 -43.40
C TYR A 4 -1.15 -32.66 -42.21
N LEU A 5 -1.82 -31.59 -41.71
CA LEU A 5 -1.52 -30.94 -40.45
C LEU A 5 -2.35 -31.62 -39.34
N PRO A 6 -1.77 -32.16 -38.28
CA PRO A 6 -2.57 -32.69 -37.18
C PRO A 6 -3.08 -31.52 -36.29
N LEU A 7 -4.39 -31.41 -36.21
CA LEU A 7 -5.05 -30.59 -35.20
C LEU A 7 -4.74 -31.17 -33.81
N LEU A 8 -3.97 -30.46 -33.01
CA LEU A 8 -3.82 -30.72 -31.58
C LEU A 8 -5.08 -30.19 -30.89
N ILE A 9 -6.01 -31.07 -30.57
CA ILE A 9 -7.16 -30.78 -29.70
C ILE A 9 -6.63 -30.78 -28.26
N CYS A 10 -6.40 -29.59 -27.71
CA CYS A 10 -6.24 -29.43 -26.25
C CYS A 10 -7.58 -29.74 -25.59
N ALA A 11 -7.69 -30.97 -25.03
CA ALA A 11 -8.78 -31.33 -24.15
C ALA A 11 -8.62 -30.49 -22.85
N PHE A 12 -9.33 -29.39 -22.74
CA PHE A 12 -9.60 -28.78 -21.46
C PHE A 12 -10.42 -29.79 -20.63
N ALA A 13 -9.78 -30.33 -19.62
CA ALA A 13 -10.49 -31.09 -18.59
C ALA A 13 -11.40 -30.06 -17.85
N ILE A 14 -12.67 -30.06 -18.25
CA ILE A 14 -13.75 -29.43 -17.50
C ILE A 14 -13.86 -30.26 -16.21
N GLN A 15 -13.17 -29.84 -15.15
CA GLN A 15 -13.50 -30.27 -13.81
C GLN A 15 -14.94 -29.83 -13.57
N LYS A 16 -15.84 -30.87 -13.55
CA LYS A 16 -17.22 -30.66 -13.14
C LYS A 16 -17.20 -30.00 -11.77
N GLY A 17 -17.51 -28.72 -11.73
CA GLY A 17 -17.75 -27.99 -10.50
C GLY A 17 -18.88 -28.72 -9.75
N VAL A 18 -18.52 -29.38 -8.66
CA VAL A 18 -19.49 -29.75 -7.65
C VAL A 18 -20.19 -28.48 -7.22
N GLY A 19 -21.50 -28.45 -7.38
CA GLY A 19 -22.30 -27.23 -7.15
C GLY A 19 -22.14 -26.74 -5.72
N PHE A 20 -21.36 -25.67 -5.55
CA PHE A 20 -21.23 -24.90 -4.30
C PHE A 20 -22.34 -23.83 -4.18
N SER A 21 -23.56 -24.11 -4.64
CA SER A 21 -24.64 -23.12 -4.71
C SER A 21 -25.10 -22.56 -3.36
N ASN A 22 -24.58 -23.06 -2.22
CA ASN A 22 -24.98 -22.60 -0.88
C ASN A 22 -23.84 -22.00 -0.04
N CYS A 23 -22.63 -21.81 -0.62
CA CYS A 23 -21.46 -21.30 0.10
C CYS A 23 -21.11 -19.86 -0.33
N LYS A 24 -21.97 -18.89 -0.01
CA LYS A 24 -21.75 -17.47 -0.27
C LYS A 24 -21.45 -16.74 1.03
N PRO A 25 -20.21 -16.21 1.22
CA PRO A 25 -19.89 -15.48 2.43
C PRO A 25 -20.45 -14.07 2.39
N LYS A 26 -20.80 -13.53 3.56
CA LYS A 26 -20.98 -12.10 3.78
C LYS A 26 -19.67 -11.50 4.28
N ILE A 27 -19.11 -10.54 3.58
CA ILE A 27 -17.77 -10.02 3.81
C ILE A 27 -17.81 -8.56 4.25
N ALA A 28 -17.07 -8.22 5.31
CA ALA A 28 -16.76 -6.85 5.66
C ALA A 28 -15.31 -6.52 5.26
N ILE A 29 -15.10 -5.37 4.63
CA ILE A 29 -13.77 -4.77 4.41
C ILE A 29 -13.72 -3.45 5.16
N VAL A 30 -12.69 -3.24 5.98
CA VAL A 30 -12.51 -2.02 6.77
C VAL A 30 -11.33 -1.24 6.18
N GLY A 31 -11.64 -0.14 5.52
CA GLY A 31 -10.69 0.73 4.81
C GLY A 31 -10.83 0.68 3.29
N GLY A 32 -11.08 1.84 2.67
CA GLY A 32 -11.28 2.05 1.24
C GLY A 32 -10.05 2.61 0.51
N GLY A 33 -8.83 2.37 1.04
CA GLY A 33 -7.57 2.61 0.35
C GLY A 33 -7.28 1.55 -0.70
N ILE A 34 -6.11 1.63 -1.36
CA ILE A 34 -5.73 0.70 -2.44
C ILE A 34 -5.71 -0.76 -1.99
N GLY A 35 -5.36 -1.06 -0.73
CA GLY A 35 -5.39 -2.42 -0.19
C GLY A 35 -6.79 -3.01 -0.10
N GLY A 36 -7.77 -2.24 0.44
CA GLY A 36 -9.17 -2.67 0.53
C GLY A 36 -9.85 -2.71 -0.83
N ALA A 37 -9.56 -1.76 -1.71
CA ALA A 37 -10.04 -1.75 -3.09
C ALA A 37 -9.54 -2.98 -3.86
N SER A 38 -8.26 -3.33 -3.70
CA SER A 38 -7.69 -4.53 -4.31
C SER A 38 -8.32 -5.81 -3.76
N ALA A 39 -8.48 -5.90 -2.44
CA ALA A 39 -9.13 -7.06 -1.81
C ALA A 39 -10.57 -7.23 -2.33
N SER A 40 -11.36 -6.15 -2.40
CA SER A 40 -12.73 -6.20 -2.93
C SER A 40 -12.77 -6.64 -4.38
N HIS A 41 -11.87 -6.10 -5.22
CA HIS A 41 -11.76 -6.46 -6.63
C HIS A 41 -11.44 -7.95 -6.83
N PHE A 42 -10.40 -8.45 -6.17
CA PHE A 42 -9.99 -9.84 -6.31
C PHE A 42 -11.01 -10.81 -5.71
N LEU A 43 -11.69 -10.46 -4.62
CA LEU A 43 -12.83 -11.25 -4.12
C LEU A 43 -13.95 -11.31 -5.15
N GLY A 44 -14.30 -10.18 -5.76
CA GLY A 44 -15.28 -10.15 -6.85
C GLY A 44 -14.91 -11.13 -7.97
N GLN A 45 -13.66 -11.11 -8.44
CA GLN A 45 -13.17 -12.04 -9.46
C GLN A 45 -13.22 -13.51 -8.99
N LEU A 46 -12.74 -13.81 -7.78
CA LEU A 46 -12.66 -15.15 -7.24
C LEU A 46 -14.04 -15.81 -7.00
N TYR A 47 -15.07 -15.01 -6.77
CA TYR A 47 -16.46 -15.46 -6.61
C TYR A 47 -17.33 -15.23 -7.85
N ASN A 48 -16.73 -14.91 -9.03
CA ASN A 48 -17.46 -14.56 -10.26
C ASN A 48 -18.52 -13.47 -10.03
N HIS A 49 -18.22 -12.49 -9.20
CA HIS A 49 -19.09 -11.39 -8.75
C HIS A 49 -20.33 -11.82 -7.95
N ASP A 50 -20.42 -13.08 -7.53
CA ASP A 50 -21.47 -13.59 -6.65
C ASP A 50 -21.02 -13.59 -5.18
N VAL A 51 -20.77 -12.42 -4.63
CA VAL A 51 -20.39 -12.20 -3.24
C VAL A 51 -20.89 -10.83 -2.77
N ASP A 52 -21.38 -10.73 -1.53
CA ASP A 52 -21.81 -9.46 -0.94
C ASP A 52 -20.70 -8.88 -0.07
N ILE A 53 -20.24 -7.68 -0.42
CA ILE A 53 -19.15 -7.00 0.27
C ILE A 53 -19.64 -5.66 0.82
N ASP A 54 -19.54 -5.49 2.13
CA ASP A 54 -19.71 -4.22 2.81
C ASP A 54 -18.33 -3.60 3.07
N LEU A 55 -18.05 -2.45 2.45
CA LEU A 55 -16.79 -1.74 2.62
C LEU A 55 -17.00 -0.50 3.47
N TYR A 56 -16.38 -0.49 4.64
CA TYR A 56 -16.43 0.62 5.61
C TYR A 56 -15.27 1.59 5.36
N GLU A 57 -15.59 2.87 5.17
CA GLU A 57 -14.59 3.93 5.03
C GLU A 57 -14.96 5.15 5.87
N THR A 58 -13.99 5.58 6.68
CA THR A 58 -14.18 6.70 7.61
C THR A 58 -14.21 8.06 6.90
N LYS A 59 -13.46 8.18 5.80
CA LYS A 59 -13.30 9.41 5.01
C LYS A 59 -13.67 9.17 3.55
N ALA A 60 -13.09 9.96 2.66
CA ALA A 60 -13.18 9.72 1.22
C ALA A 60 -12.39 8.45 0.84
N LEU A 61 -12.90 7.71 -0.17
CA LEU A 61 -12.19 6.58 -0.76
C LEU A 61 -10.83 7.01 -1.30
N GLY A 62 -9.83 6.15 -1.12
CA GLY A 62 -8.45 6.39 -1.53
C GLY A 62 -7.43 6.26 -0.39
N GLY A 63 -7.84 6.55 0.84
CA GLY A 63 -6.96 6.48 2.02
C GLY A 63 -5.76 7.42 1.88
N ARG A 64 -4.55 6.85 1.84
CA ARG A 64 -3.29 7.62 1.64
C ARG A 64 -3.02 8.02 0.18
N LEU A 65 -3.88 7.69 -0.76
CA LEU A 65 -3.93 8.26 -2.11
C LEU A 65 -4.94 9.41 -2.08
N SER A 66 -4.47 10.61 -1.88
CA SER A 66 -5.29 11.80 -1.69
C SER A 66 -4.62 13.01 -2.30
N THR A 67 -5.37 14.08 -2.49
CA THR A 67 -4.91 15.34 -3.07
C THR A 67 -5.24 16.49 -2.13
N VAL A 68 -4.52 17.60 -2.29
CA VAL A 68 -4.88 18.91 -1.76
C VAL A 68 -5.27 19.80 -2.93
N GLU A 69 -6.17 20.76 -2.68
CA GLU A 69 -6.61 21.74 -3.67
C GLU A 69 -5.98 23.10 -3.36
N ILE A 70 -5.26 23.67 -4.34
CA ILE A 70 -4.65 25.00 -4.26
C ILE A 70 -5.02 25.75 -5.53
N ASP A 71 -5.73 26.87 -5.41
CA ASP A 71 -6.17 27.72 -6.53
C ASP A 71 -6.89 26.92 -7.63
N ASN A 72 -7.86 26.06 -7.26
CA ASN A 72 -8.64 25.18 -8.15
C ASN A 72 -7.81 24.13 -8.90
N ASN A 73 -6.56 23.89 -8.52
CA ASN A 73 -5.74 22.78 -9.01
C ASN A 73 -5.54 21.76 -7.88
N GLU A 74 -5.60 20.49 -8.23
CA GLU A 74 -5.31 19.41 -7.27
C GLU A 74 -3.86 18.94 -7.39
N TYR A 75 -3.24 18.62 -6.26
CA TYR A 75 -1.87 18.12 -6.15
C TYR A 75 -1.82 16.88 -5.27
N GLU A 76 -1.01 15.89 -5.65
CA GLU A 76 -0.85 14.66 -4.85
C GLU A 76 -0.30 14.97 -3.45
N SER A 77 -1.06 14.62 -2.42
CA SER A 77 -0.66 14.83 -1.03
C SER A 77 -0.01 13.61 -0.39
N GLY A 78 -0.34 12.40 -0.85
CA GLY A 78 0.17 11.13 -0.35
C GLY A 78 1.01 10.37 -1.36
N GLY A 79 0.64 9.11 -1.64
CA GLY A 79 1.33 8.26 -2.60
C GLY A 79 1.22 8.79 -4.03
N SER A 80 2.30 9.36 -4.54
CA SER A 80 2.30 10.10 -5.80
C SER A 80 3.00 9.39 -6.96
N ILE A 81 3.87 8.41 -6.68
CA ILE A 81 4.74 7.79 -7.70
C ILE A 81 4.46 6.28 -7.79
N ILE A 82 4.36 5.78 -9.02
CA ILE A 82 4.21 4.37 -9.37
C ILE A 82 5.41 3.97 -10.20
N HIS A 83 6.01 2.81 -9.87
CA HIS A 83 7.15 2.27 -10.61
C HIS A 83 6.69 1.46 -11.82
N SER A 84 7.46 1.46 -12.91
CA SER A 84 7.14 0.74 -14.16
C SER A 84 7.02 -0.79 -14.02
N GLN A 85 7.47 -1.38 -12.93
CA GLN A 85 7.30 -2.81 -12.62
C GLN A 85 6.12 -3.11 -11.70
N ASN A 86 5.30 -2.12 -11.33
CA ASN A 86 4.13 -2.30 -10.49
C ASN A 86 2.96 -2.88 -11.30
N LYS A 87 2.93 -4.21 -11.48
CA LYS A 87 2.05 -4.91 -12.41
C LYS A 87 0.57 -4.79 -12.07
N TYR A 88 0.19 -4.82 -10.77
CA TYR A 88 -1.21 -4.64 -10.39
C TYR A 88 -1.68 -3.21 -10.63
N MET A 89 -0.88 -2.22 -10.25
CA MET A 89 -1.23 -0.83 -10.52
C MET A 89 -1.38 -0.57 -12.02
N GLN A 90 -0.48 -1.08 -12.85
CA GLN A 90 -0.62 -0.98 -14.32
C GLN A 90 -1.90 -1.65 -14.83
N ASN A 91 -2.18 -2.88 -14.34
CA ASN A 91 -3.37 -3.62 -14.73
C ASN A 91 -4.66 -2.90 -14.30
N PHE A 92 -4.68 -2.31 -13.11
CA PHE A 92 -5.82 -1.52 -12.64
C PHE A 92 -6.04 -0.28 -13.49
N VAL A 93 -4.99 0.49 -13.78
CA VAL A 93 -5.09 1.67 -14.65
C VAL A 93 -5.62 1.30 -16.03
N LYS A 94 -5.11 0.21 -16.63
CA LYS A 94 -5.60 -0.30 -17.91
C LYS A 94 -7.05 -0.78 -17.83
N LEU A 95 -7.41 -1.54 -16.80
CA LEU A 95 -8.77 -2.04 -16.57
C LEU A 95 -9.78 -0.91 -16.45
N LEU A 96 -9.41 0.16 -15.77
CA LEU A 96 -10.26 1.31 -15.49
C LEU A 96 -10.27 2.35 -16.63
N GLY A 97 -9.48 2.15 -17.69
CA GLY A 97 -9.37 3.11 -18.79
C GLY A 97 -8.75 4.45 -18.39
N LEU A 98 -7.93 4.46 -17.32
CA LEU A 98 -7.24 5.65 -16.85
C LEU A 98 -5.97 5.91 -17.67
N GLU A 99 -5.51 7.15 -17.69
CA GLU A 99 -4.34 7.57 -18.44
C GLU A 99 -3.10 7.69 -17.54
N HIS A 100 -1.95 7.37 -18.10
CA HIS A 100 -0.65 7.61 -17.47
C HIS A 100 -0.29 9.10 -17.57
N ARG A 101 0.23 9.65 -16.49
CA ARG A 101 0.94 10.90 -16.44
C ARG A 101 2.41 10.59 -16.21
N PRO A 102 3.29 10.80 -17.18
CA PRO A 102 4.71 10.58 -16.99
C PRO A 102 5.23 11.51 -15.90
N ASP A 103 6.19 11.04 -15.12
CA ASP A 103 6.93 11.89 -14.21
C ASP A 103 7.87 12.77 -15.05
N THR A 104 7.71 14.07 -14.95
CA THR A 104 8.60 15.01 -15.62
C THR A 104 9.90 15.03 -14.82
N SER A 105 10.97 14.49 -15.43
CA SER A 105 12.30 14.49 -14.81
C SER A 105 12.78 15.93 -14.61
N GLU A 106 12.64 16.43 -13.39
CA GLU A 106 13.10 17.73 -12.94
C GLU A 106 14.46 17.57 -12.27
N LYS A 107 15.29 18.62 -12.27
CA LYS A 107 16.61 18.58 -11.65
C LYS A 107 16.52 18.30 -10.16
N ALA A 108 17.30 17.33 -9.71
CA ALA A 108 17.40 16.98 -8.30
C ALA A 108 18.80 17.26 -7.73
N GLY A 109 18.83 17.52 -6.44
CA GLY A 109 20.08 17.62 -5.70
C GLY A 109 19.97 16.99 -4.33
N ILE A 110 21.08 16.47 -3.83
CA ILE A 110 21.20 15.88 -2.50
C ILE A 110 21.84 16.89 -1.56
N TRP A 111 21.11 17.24 -0.51
CA TRP A 111 21.50 18.28 0.45
C TRP A 111 21.75 17.66 1.83
N ASN A 112 22.87 18.01 2.45
CA ASN A 112 23.25 17.46 3.76
C ASN A 112 22.87 18.34 4.95
N GLY A 113 21.99 19.31 4.75
CA GLY A 113 21.61 20.29 5.77
C GLY A 113 22.45 21.56 5.76
N LYS A 114 23.58 21.60 5.04
CA LYS A 114 24.49 22.75 4.93
C LYS A 114 24.84 23.07 3.47
N GLN A 115 25.11 22.05 2.66
CA GLN A 115 25.50 22.19 1.27
C GLN A 115 24.99 21.02 0.44
N PHE A 116 24.96 21.19 -0.86
CA PHE A 116 24.71 20.09 -1.77
C PHE A 116 25.96 19.21 -1.89
N VAL A 117 25.77 17.91 -1.65
CA VAL A 117 26.81 16.90 -1.88
C VAL A 117 26.78 16.38 -3.31
N PHE A 118 25.60 16.45 -3.94
CA PHE A 118 25.39 16.12 -5.34
C PHE A 118 24.33 17.03 -5.94
N GLN A 119 24.51 17.43 -7.21
CA GLN A 119 23.54 18.18 -8.01
C GLN A 119 23.55 17.67 -9.45
N GLU A 120 22.37 17.39 -9.96
CA GLU A 120 22.20 17.10 -11.38
C GLU A 120 22.50 18.33 -12.24
N SER A 121 22.89 18.08 -13.46
CA SER A 121 23.15 19.08 -14.49
C SER A 121 22.04 18.98 -15.55
N ASP A 122 21.83 20.03 -16.33
CA ASP A 122 20.96 20.01 -17.53
C ASP A 122 21.34 18.89 -18.51
N TRP A 123 22.60 18.49 -18.48
CA TRP A 123 23.13 17.44 -19.36
C TRP A 123 23.26 16.12 -18.60
N LYS A 124 22.43 15.13 -18.93
CA LYS A 124 22.47 13.80 -18.31
C LYS A 124 23.88 13.19 -18.29
N VAL A 125 24.67 13.41 -19.35
CA VAL A 125 26.06 12.91 -19.42
C VAL A 125 26.93 13.55 -18.33
N ILE A 126 26.74 14.83 -18.05
CA ILE A 126 27.48 15.53 -17.00
C ILE A 126 27.06 15.04 -15.63
N SER A 127 25.75 14.85 -15.42
CA SER A 127 25.22 14.27 -14.16
C SER A 127 25.81 12.87 -13.92
N LEU A 128 25.84 12.01 -14.93
CA LEU A 128 26.47 10.70 -14.85
C LEU A 128 27.99 10.80 -14.55
N ALA A 129 28.69 11.69 -15.22
CA ALA A 129 30.13 11.89 -14.99
C ALA A 129 30.41 12.35 -13.54
N LYS A 130 29.61 13.29 -12.99
CA LYS A 130 29.68 13.73 -11.59
C LYS A 130 29.43 12.56 -10.64
N LEU A 131 28.39 11.74 -10.92
CA LEU A 131 28.03 10.57 -10.12
C LEU A 131 29.17 9.56 -10.07
N PHE A 132 29.76 9.24 -11.26
CA PHE A 132 30.92 8.32 -11.32
C PHE A 132 32.18 8.90 -10.70
N TYR A 133 32.42 10.21 -10.86
CA TYR A 133 33.59 10.86 -10.23
C TYR A 133 33.52 10.78 -8.69
N ARG A 134 32.31 10.97 -8.12
CA ARG A 134 32.13 10.97 -6.66
C ARG A 134 32.05 9.57 -6.08
N TYR A 135 31.26 8.67 -6.69
CA TYR A 135 30.93 7.37 -6.08
C TYR A 135 31.51 6.15 -6.86
N GLY A 136 32.32 6.39 -7.88
CA GLY A 136 32.89 5.31 -8.66
C GLY A 136 31.82 4.40 -9.28
N ILE A 137 31.99 3.10 -9.13
CA ILE A 137 31.09 2.09 -9.68
C ILE A 137 29.90 1.75 -8.77
N GLN A 138 29.79 2.38 -7.59
CA GLN A 138 28.76 2.07 -6.60
C GLN A 138 27.32 2.21 -7.18
N PRO A 139 27.00 3.22 -8.01
CA PRO A 139 25.68 3.33 -8.63
C PRO A 139 25.29 2.15 -9.52
N LEU A 140 26.23 1.61 -10.29
CA LEU A 140 25.99 0.42 -11.12
C LEU A 140 25.86 -0.84 -10.27
N LYS A 141 26.66 -0.93 -9.20
CA LYS A 141 26.61 -2.06 -8.27
C LYS A 141 25.26 -2.15 -7.55
N ILE A 142 24.74 -1.02 -7.03
CA ILE A 142 23.46 -0.98 -6.37
C ILE A 142 22.31 -1.28 -7.35
N GLN A 143 22.34 -0.73 -8.56
CA GLN A 143 21.34 -1.00 -9.59
C GLN A 143 21.25 -2.50 -9.90
N ARG A 144 22.38 -3.18 -10.09
CA ARG A 144 22.40 -4.63 -10.33
C ARG A 144 21.84 -5.42 -9.14
N TYR A 145 22.22 -5.03 -7.93
CA TYR A 145 21.73 -5.67 -6.72
C TYR A 145 20.22 -5.54 -6.59
N ILE A 146 19.67 -4.33 -6.73
CA ILE A 146 18.23 -4.09 -6.65
C ILE A 146 17.48 -4.79 -7.79
N SER A 147 18.01 -4.78 -9.02
CA SER A 147 17.40 -5.51 -10.12
C SER A 147 17.29 -7.02 -9.84
N SER A 148 18.26 -7.62 -9.16
CA SER A 148 18.17 -9.04 -8.76
C SER A 148 17.07 -9.28 -7.71
N ILE A 149 16.94 -8.37 -6.73
CA ILE A 149 15.86 -8.42 -5.72
C ILE A 149 14.49 -8.32 -6.40
N LEU A 150 14.32 -7.37 -7.33
CA LEU A 150 13.07 -7.18 -8.06
C LEU A 150 12.73 -8.40 -8.95
N THR A 151 13.72 -9.04 -9.58
CA THR A 151 13.52 -10.26 -10.37
C THR A 151 12.98 -11.41 -9.50
N ASP A 152 13.52 -11.57 -8.30
CA ASP A 152 13.02 -12.58 -7.36
C ASP A 152 11.64 -12.22 -6.81
N PHE A 153 11.42 -10.94 -6.52
CA PHE A 153 10.12 -10.46 -6.02
C PHE A 153 9.01 -10.61 -7.05
N ASP A 154 9.32 -10.47 -8.32
CA ASP A 154 8.38 -10.57 -9.46
C ASP A 154 7.63 -11.93 -9.52
N LYS A 155 8.21 -12.99 -8.95
CA LYS A 155 7.60 -14.31 -8.83
C LYS A 155 6.26 -14.31 -8.08
N ILE A 156 5.97 -13.26 -7.29
CA ILE A 156 4.71 -13.18 -6.54
C ILE A 156 3.50 -13.16 -7.45
N TYR A 157 3.61 -12.52 -8.60
CA TYR A 157 2.48 -12.42 -9.54
C TYR A 157 2.06 -13.80 -10.05
N ASP A 158 3.02 -14.64 -10.44
CA ASP A 158 2.77 -16.01 -10.92
C ASP A 158 2.23 -16.90 -9.78
N LEU A 159 2.77 -16.75 -8.56
CA LEU A 159 2.27 -17.47 -7.39
C LEU A 159 0.81 -17.13 -7.10
N GLN A 160 0.46 -15.84 -7.09
CA GLN A 160 -0.90 -15.40 -6.85
C GLN A 160 -1.84 -15.72 -8.02
N GLU A 161 -1.35 -15.73 -9.26
CA GLU A 161 -2.13 -16.16 -10.42
C GLU A 161 -2.46 -17.66 -10.34
N SER A 162 -1.54 -18.48 -9.85
CA SER A 162 -1.79 -19.90 -9.57
C SER A 162 -2.66 -20.17 -8.34
N GLY A 163 -3.18 -19.13 -7.67
CA GLY A 163 -4.04 -19.22 -6.49
C GLY A 163 -3.30 -19.40 -5.17
N ARG A 164 -1.96 -19.23 -5.11
CA ARG A 164 -1.22 -19.33 -3.84
C ARG A 164 -1.41 -18.09 -2.97
N SER A 165 -1.62 -18.35 -1.69
CA SER A 165 -1.71 -17.34 -0.63
C SER A 165 -0.85 -17.71 0.58
N PHE A 166 -0.63 -16.75 1.47
CA PHE A 166 0.26 -16.89 2.61
C PHE A 166 -0.39 -16.34 3.87
N GLU A 167 -0.26 -17.04 4.99
CA GLU A 167 -0.84 -16.61 6.28
C GLU A 167 -0.02 -15.51 6.95
N ASN A 168 1.27 -15.41 6.62
CA ASN A 168 2.16 -14.40 7.19
C ASN A 168 3.23 -13.96 6.17
N VAL A 169 3.85 -12.83 6.48
CA VAL A 169 4.83 -12.17 5.63
C VAL A 169 6.14 -12.98 5.50
N THR A 170 6.54 -13.69 6.55
CA THR A 170 7.75 -14.52 6.50
C THR A 170 7.58 -15.68 5.50
N ALA A 171 6.44 -16.37 5.53
CA ALA A 171 6.12 -17.41 4.55
C ALA A 171 6.02 -16.84 3.13
N PHE A 172 5.40 -15.65 2.98
CA PHE A 172 5.31 -14.92 1.73
C PHE A 172 6.71 -14.66 1.14
N LEU A 173 7.61 -14.05 1.89
CA LEU A 173 8.96 -13.72 1.44
C LEU A 173 9.79 -14.97 1.15
N SER A 174 9.69 -16.01 1.99
CA SER A 174 10.42 -17.28 1.79
C SER A 174 10.02 -17.99 0.50
N ALA A 175 8.78 -17.85 0.06
CA ALA A 175 8.31 -18.43 -1.21
C ALA A 175 8.90 -17.74 -2.44
N LEU A 176 9.36 -16.49 -2.31
CA LEU A 176 9.99 -15.72 -3.37
C LEU A 176 11.50 -15.98 -3.42
N ASN A 177 12.16 -15.89 -2.26
CA ASN A 177 13.57 -16.16 -2.08
C ASN A 177 13.83 -16.48 -0.59
N ASN A 178 14.53 -17.59 -0.30
CA ASN A 178 14.85 -18.03 1.06
C ASN A 178 15.69 -17.03 1.87
N ASP A 179 16.37 -16.11 1.20
CA ASP A 179 17.19 -15.08 1.86
C ASP A 179 16.40 -13.81 2.20
N PHE A 180 15.23 -13.59 1.62
CA PHE A 180 14.43 -12.39 1.87
C PHE A 180 14.03 -12.19 3.34
N PRO A 181 13.61 -13.24 4.10
CA PRO A 181 13.31 -13.06 5.52
C PRO A 181 14.52 -12.58 6.35
N LYS A 182 15.75 -12.89 5.93
CA LYS A 182 16.97 -12.42 6.61
C LYS A 182 17.13 -10.90 6.47
N LEU A 183 16.69 -10.32 5.34
CA LEU A 183 16.76 -8.88 5.12
C LEU A 183 15.86 -8.09 6.08
N LEU A 184 14.86 -8.73 6.70
CA LEU A 184 14.04 -8.12 7.73
C LEU A 184 14.77 -7.97 9.08
N GLN A 185 15.85 -8.70 9.28
CA GLN A 185 16.58 -8.81 10.56
C GLN A 185 17.89 -8.04 10.56
N ILE A 186 18.29 -7.48 9.41
CA ILE A 186 19.58 -6.78 9.25
C ILE A 186 19.28 -5.32 8.90
N PRO A 187 19.87 -4.33 9.62
CA PRO A 187 19.80 -2.93 9.22
C PRO A 187 20.40 -2.71 7.83
N GLY A 188 19.77 -1.82 7.04
CA GLY A 188 20.16 -1.56 5.66
C GLY A 188 21.61 -1.12 5.52
N ARG A 189 22.06 -0.17 6.36
CA ARG A 189 23.48 0.26 6.39
C ARG A 189 24.42 -0.93 6.57
N LYS A 190 24.19 -1.76 7.59
CA LYS A 190 25.03 -2.93 7.87
C LYS A 190 25.04 -3.92 6.71
N HIS A 191 23.89 -4.12 6.09
CA HIS A 191 23.76 -5.02 4.95
C HIS A 191 24.59 -4.55 3.75
N LEU A 192 24.49 -3.26 3.39
CA LEU A 192 25.26 -2.69 2.28
C LEU A 192 26.77 -2.69 2.55
N LEU A 193 27.20 -2.38 3.77
CA LEU A 193 28.63 -2.49 4.16
C LEU A 193 29.13 -3.92 3.99
N ASN A 194 28.35 -4.93 4.38
CA ASN A 194 28.69 -6.35 4.19
C ASN A 194 28.80 -6.74 2.71
N LEU A 195 28.04 -6.07 1.83
CA LEU A 195 28.15 -6.22 0.38
C LEU A 195 29.29 -5.42 -0.24
N GLY A 196 30.08 -4.69 0.59
CA GLY A 196 31.22 -3.88 0.17
C GLY A 196 30.84 -2.59 -0.54
N PHE A 197 29.73 -1.96 -0.14
CA PHE A 197 29.43 -0.58 -0.49
C PHE A 197 30.18 0.38 0.41
N GLU A 198 30.55 1.54 -0.12
CA GLU A 198 31.29 2.57 0.60
C GLU A 198 30.35 3.42 1.47
N GLU A 199 30.83 3.88 2.62
CA GLU A 199 30.03 4.67 3.57
C GLU A 199 29.49 5.96 2.96
N GLU A 200 30.33 6.69 2.21
CA GLU A 200 29.92 7.94 1.55
C GLU A 200 28.73 7.72 0.61
N PHE A 201 28.72 6.63 -0.18
CA PHE A 201 27.60 6.30 -1.05
C PHE A 201 26.33 5.96 -0.25
N ILE A 202 26.48 5.24 0.85
CA ILE A 202 25.36 4.89 1.73
C ILE A 202 24.80 6.15 2.40
N ASP A 203 25.66 7.02 2.93
CA ASP A 203 25.26 8.20 3.69
C ASP A 203 24.67 9.31 2.83
N GLU A 204 24.94 9.33 1.55
CA GLU A 204 24.44 10.35 0.65
C GLU A 204 23.31 9.83 -0.24
N ILE A 205 23.55 8.83 -1.09
CA ILE A 205 22.56 8.34 -2.06
C ILE A 205 21.50 7.47 -1.40
N VAL A 206 21.93 6.45 -0.65
CA VAL A 206 20.97 5.51 -0.05
C VAL A 206 20.16 6.22 1.04
N GLN A 207 20.82 6.97 1.89
CA GLN A 207 20.19 7.72 2.98
C GLN A 207 19.15 8.72 2.43
N SER A 208 19.48 9.52 1.41
CA SER A 208 18.53 10.48 0.84
C SER A 208 17.31 9.78 0.26
N THR A 209 17.48 8.65 -0.42
CA THR A 209 16.39 7.87 -0.98
C THR A 209 15.48 7.32 0.13
N MET A 210 16.05 6.83 1.24
CA MET A 210 15.29 6.35 2.39
C MET A 210 14.51 7.47 3.08
N VAL A 211 15.17 8.60 3.28
CA VAL A 211 14.55 9.78 3.95
C VAL A 211 13.39 10.34 3.14
N VAL A 212 13.54 10.44 1.82
CA VAL A 212 12.47 10.94 0.94
C VAL A 212 11.28 9.98 0.92
N ASN A 213 11.53 8.66 0.81
CA ASN A 213 10.47 7.69 0.64
C ASN A 213 9.77 7.33 1.97
N TYR A 214 10.51 7.28 3.07
CA TYR A 214 10.00 6.76 4.34
C TYR A 214 10.21 7.68 5.55
N GLY A 215 10.86 8.84 5.41
CA GLY A 215 11.20 9.71 6.54
C GLY A 215 12.14 9.05 7.56
N GLN A 216 12.74 7.90 7.22
CA GLN A 216 13.57 7.08 8.09
C GLN A 216 14.92 6.82 7.43
N GLY A 217 15.96 6.59 8.24
CA GLY A 217 17.33 6.41 7.75
C GLY A 217 17.68 4.97 7.37
N THR A 218 18.96 4.75 7.10
CA THR A 218 19.47 3.46 6.63
C THR A 218 19.59 2.40 7.74
N ASP A 219 19.27 2.73 8.99
CA ASP A 219 19.31 1.79 10.12
C ASP A 219 18.07 0.91 10.23
N ILE A 220 17.03 1.16 9.40
CA ILE A 220 15.86 0.30 9.32
C ILE A 220 16.17 -0.99 8.55
N GLN A 221 15.23 -1.95 8.54
CA GLN A 221 15.39 -3.25 7.89
C GLN A 221 15.76 -3.15 6.41
N SER A 222 16.63 -4.04 5.94
CA SER A 222 17.19 -4.02 4.59
C SER A 222 16.17 -4.26 3.49
N PHE A 223 15.08 -4.99 3.74
CA PHE A 223 14.08 -5.23 2.71
C PHE A 223 13.35 -3.95 2.31
N VAL A 224 12.96 -3.12 3.29
CA VAL A 224 12.38 -1.78 3.04
C VAL A 224 13.36 -0.91 2.25
N MET A 225 14.64 -0.96 2.61
CA MET A 225 15.69 -0.25 1.86
C MET A 225 15.73 -0.70 0.38
N CYS A 226 15.69 -2.01 0.11
CA CYS A 226 15.67 -2.50 -1.27
C CYS A 226 14.44 -2.01 -2.04
N VAL A 227 13.26 -1.99 -1.41
CA VAL A 227 12.03 -1.44 -2.03
C VAL A 227 12.14 0.06 -2.28
N SER A 228 12.72 0.82 -1.34
CA SER A 228 12.98 2.26 -1.53
C SER A 228 13.91 2.51 -2.72
N LEU A 229 15.00 1.75 -2.80
CA LEU A 229 16.00 1.87 -3.85
C LEU A 229 15.51 1.37 -5.23
N ALA A 230 14.38 0.69 -5.31
CA ALA A 230 13.76 0.30 -6.57
C ALA A 230 13.48 1.53 -7.46
N ALA A 231 13.18 2.69 -6.86
CA ALA A 231 13.01 3.95 -7.58
C ALA A 231 14.21 4.35 -8.47
N LEU A 232 15.40 3.79 -8.21
CA LEU A 232 16.61 4.04 -9.01
C LEU A 232 16.73 3.12 -10.24
N THR A 233 15.78 2.20 -10.47
CA THR A 233 15.94 1.11 -11.45
C THR A 233 14.97 1.13 -12.63
N GLY A 234 14.00 2.03 -12.65
CA GLY A 234 12.98 2.04 -13.69
C GLY A 234 12.30 3.39 -13.87
N ASP A 235 11.39 3.45 -14.84
CA ASP A 235 10.60 4.64 -15.08
C ASP A 235 9.55 4.82 -13.97
N LEU A 236 9.33 6.06 -13.61
CA LEU A 236 8.34 6.49 -12.63
C LEU A 236 7.18 7.19 -13.34
N TRP A 237 5.98 7.02 -12.83
CA TRP A 237 4.79 7.63 -13.40
C TRP A 237 3.69 7.80 -12.35
N ALA A 238 2.63 8.50 -12.71
CA ALA A 238 1.42 8.67 -11.91
C ALA A 238 0.17 8.53 -12.78
N VAL A 239 -1.00 8.53 -12.18
CA VAL A 239 -2.27 8.54 -12.89
C VAL A 239 -2.68 9.98 -13.16
N LYS A 240 -3.02 10.30 -14.42
CA LYS A 240 -3.59 11.60 -14.79
C LYS A 240 -4.95 11.76 -14.09
N GLY A 241 -5.16 12.93 -13.47
CA GLY A 241 -6.30 13.16 -12.60
C GLY A 241 -6.17 12.57 -11.20
N GLY A 242 -4.95 12.11 -10.83
CA GLY A 242 -4.57 11.66 -9.48
C GLY A 242 -4.70 10.16 -9.23
N ASN A 243 -3.75 9.63 -8.47
CA ASN A 243 -3.69 8.21 -8.11
C ASN A 243 -4.91 7.74 -7.29
N LYS A 244 -5.60 8.65 -6.60
CA LYS A 244 -6.85 8.38 -5.86
C LYS A 244 -7.96 7.79 -6.72
N GLN A 245 -7.91 7.98 -8.03
CA GLN A 245 -8.90 7.42 -8.95
C GLN A 245 -8.85 5.89 -8.98
N VAL A 246 -7.67 5.28 -8.83
CA VAL A 246 -7.52 3.82 -8.90
C VAL A 246 -8.36 3.11 -7.83
N PRO A 247 -8.16 3.33 -6.52
CA PRO A 247 -8.98 2.66 -5.51
C PRO A 247 -10.46 3.03 -5.62
N LYS A 248 -10.79 4.29 -5.89
CA LYS A 248 -12.17 4.75 -6.03
C LYS A 248 -12.91 3.99 -7.12
N HIS A 249 -12.37 3.96 -8.33
CA HIS A 249 -13.02 3.29 -9.46
C HIS A 249 -12.97 1.76 -9.33
N LEU A 250 -11.89 1.20 -8.76
CA LEU A 250 -11.75 -0.24 -8.56
C LEU A 250 -12.82 -0.81 -7.62
N ILE A 251 -13.23 -0.06 -6.58
CA ILE A 251 -14.32 -0.43 -5.69
C ILE A 251 -15.66 -0.46 -6.45
N TYR A 252 -15.93 0.54 -7.26
CA TYR A 252 -17.22 0.67 -7.94
C TYR A 252 -17.36 -0.19 -9.19
N ILE A 253 -16.26 -0.64 -9.81
CA ILE A 253 -16.35 -1.54 -10.97
C ILE A 253 -16.97 -2.90 -10.61
N ASN A 254 -16.89 -3.29 -9.35
CA ASN A 254 -17.56 -4.47 -8.81
C ASN A 254 -18.93 -4.07 -8.27
N GLY A 255 -20.00 -4.25 -9.03
CA GLY A 255 -21.37 -3.87 -8.67
C GLY A 255 -21.93 -4.51 -7.39
N ASN A 256 -21.17 -5.39 -6.73
CA ASN A 256 -21.54 -6.11 -5.50
C ASN A 256 -20.86 -5.55 -4.24
N VAL A 257 -20.22 -4.38 -4.31
CA VAL A 257 -19.61 -3.69 -3.16
C VAL A 257 -20.51 -2.55 -2.70
N ARG A 258 -20.96 -2.61 -1.46
CA ARG A 258 -21.67 -1.52 -0.80
C ARG A 258 -20.70 -0.72 0.06
N VAL A 259 -20.46 0.53 -0.30
CA VAL A 259 -19.64 1.46 0.49
C VAL A 259 -20.48 2.03 1.64
N ILE A 260 -19.99 1.90 2.86
CA ILE A 260 -20.63 2.39 4.08
C ILE A 260 -19.73 3.50 4.68
N PRO A 261 -20.15 4.79 4.61
CA PRO A 261 -19.35 5.91 5.14
C PRO A 261 -19.43 5.91 6.68
N SER A 262 -18.61 5.09 7.31
CA SER A 262 -18.65 4.85 8.76
C SER A 262 -17.29 4.47 9.31
N THR A 263 -17.08 4.78 10.58
CA THR A 263 -15.90 4.38 11.36
C THR A 263 -16.20 3.09 12.10
N VAL A 264 -15.43 2.04 11.84
CA VAL A 264 -15.45 0.80 12.62
C VAL A 264 -14.67 1.01 13.91
N SER A 265 -15.28 0.69 15.03
CA SER A 265 -14.70 0.86 16.37
C SER A 265 -14.41 -0.45 17.09
N LYS A 266 -15.10 -1.55 16.72
CA LYS A 266 -14.93 -2.84 17.38
C LYS A 266 -15.27 -4.01 16.45
N ILE A 267 -14.53 -5.10 16.61
CA ILE A 267 -14.79 -6.40 16.02
C ILE A 267 -14.90 -7.42 17.13
N LYS A 268 -16.08 -8.06 17.22
CA LYS A 268 -16.39 -9.06 18.22
C LYS A 268 -16.52 -10.43 17.57
N LEU A 269 -15.80 -11.40 18.11
CA LEU A 269 -15.97 -12.82 17.76
C LEU A 269 -17.22 -13.34 18.44
N LEU A 270 -18.14 -13.92 17.66
CA LEU A 270 -19.38 -14.52 18.17
C LEU A 270 -19.16 -15.97 18.57
N ALA A 271 -19.77 -16.37 19.70
CA ALA A 271 -19.73 -17.76 20.17
C ALA A 271 -20.67 -18.67 19.35
N ASP A 272 -21.69 -18.11 18.72
CA ASP A 272 -22.70 -18.82 17.95
C ASP A 272 -22.37 -18.82 16.46
N GLU A 273 -22.11 -19.99 15.90
CA GLU A 273 -21.70 -20.15 14.48
C GLU A 273 -22.87 -19.99 13.50
N GLU A 274 -24.13 -19.96 13.94
CA GLU A 274 -25.31 -19.98 13.06
C GLU A 274 -25.58 -18.64 12.34
N ARG A 275 -25.03 -17.50 12.81
CA ARG A 275 -25.38 -16.15 12.32
C ARG A 275 -24.23 -15.32 11.74
N GLY A 276 -23.16 -15.94 11.32
CA GLY A 276 -21.92 -15.25 10.98
C GLY A 276 -20.96 -15.20 12.15
N LYS A 277 -19.64 -15.18 11.85
CA LYS A 277 -18.61 -15.40 12.85
C LYS A 277 -18.23 -14.12 13.61
N TYR A 278 -18.42 -12.97 12.98
CA TYR A 278 -17.98 -11.67 13.50
C TYR A 278 -19.11 -10.65 13.53
N GLU A 279 -19.18 -9.89 14.58
CA GLU A 279 -20.00 -8.69 14.69
C GLU A 279 -19.10 -7.46 14.59
N VAL A 280 -19.34 -6.63 13.57
CA VAL A 280 -18.63 -5.37 13.33
C VAL A 280 -19.47 -4.22 13.87
N HIS A 281 -18.92 -3.45 14.80
CA HIS A 281 -19.53 -2.26 15.37
C HIS A 281 -18.98 -1.01 14.69
N TYR A 282 -19.86 -0.13 14.24
CA TYR A 282 -19.51 1.06 13.48
C TYR A 282 -20.46 2.23 13.78
N SER A 283 -19.99 3.43 13.50
CA SER A 283 -20.80 4.66 13.65
C SER A 283 -20.68 5.52 12.40
N ASN A 284 -21.78 6.17 12.02
CA ASN A 284 -21.80 7.11 10.91
C ASN A 284 -20.85 8.29 11.15
N ASN A 285 -20.22 8.75 10.10
CA ASN A 285 -19.27 9.87 10.13
C ASN A 285 -19.92 11.17 9.67
N ASP A 286 -21.23 11.32 9.85
CA ASP A 286 -21.92 12.57 9.49
C ASP A 286 -21.37 13.72 10.36
N PRO A 287 -20.72 14.74 9.75
CA PRO A 287 -20.20 15.89 10.49
C PRO A 287 -21.30 16.66 11.24
N GLU A 288 -22.53 16.65 10.75
CA GLU A 288 -23.68 17.35 11.36
C GLU A 288 -24.18 16.62 12.61
N LEU A 289 -24.01 15.29 12.69
CA LEU A 289 -24.35 14.48 13.87
C LEU A 289 -23.26 14.50 14.96
N SER A 290 -22.11 15.05 14.68
CA SER A 290 -20.97 15.09 15.64
C SER A 290 -21.20 16.01 16.85
N SER A 291 -22.21 16.86 16.80
CA SER A 291 -22.58 17.80 17.89
C SER A 291 -23.51 17.19 18.95
N THR A 292 -24.09 16.01 18.72
CA THR A 292 -24.96 15.33 19.69
C THR A 292 -24.22 14.21 20.41
N SER A 293 -24.34 14.17 21.72
CA SER A 293 -23.60 13.31 22.67
C SER A 293 -23.84 11.79 22.53
N PHE A 294 -24.64 11.34 21.59
CA PHE A 294 -24.95 9.93 21.34
C PHE A 294 -24.66 9.56 19.90
N ARG A 295 -23.44 9.05 19.63
CA ARG A 295 -23.20 8.33 18.38
C ARG A 295 -23.99 7.02 18.42
N ASN A 296 -24.96 6.87 17.54
CA ASN A 296 -25.64 5.59 17.37
C ASN A 296 -24.63 4.58 16.82
N VAL A 297 -24.18 3.67 17.69
CA VAL A 297 -23.36 2.53 17.29
C VAL A 297 -24.28 1.51 16.64
N MET A 298 -24.04 1.22 15.38
CA MET A 298 -24.68 0.15 14.62
C MET A 298 -23.81 -1.09 14.63
N GLN A 299 -24.42 -2.24 14.31
CA GLN A 299 -23.70 -3.51 14.22
C GLN A 299 -24.22 -4.33 13.05
N SER A 300 -23.34 -5.10 12.45
CA SER A 300 -23.65 -6.07 11.38
C SER A 300 -22.77 -7.30 11.52
N THR A 301 -23.29 -8.46 11.11
CA THR A 301 -22.60 -9.75 11.23
C THR A 301 -22.03 -10.20 9.89
N TYR A 302 -20.85 -10.85 9.93
CA TYR A 302 -20.09 -11.28 8.77
C TYR A 302 -19.41 -12.64 8.99
N ASP A 303 -19.25 -13.39 7.92
CA ASP A 303 -18.47 -14.62 7.88
C ASP A 303 -16.97 -14.33 7.78
N ILE A 304 -16.62 -13.25 7.08
CA ILE A 304 -15.25 -12.80 6.81
C ILE A 304 -15.13 -11.32 7.11
N VAL A 305 -14.07 -10.94 7.83
CA VAL A 305 -13.68 -9.54 8.06
C VAL A 305 -12.25 -9.33 7.58
N ILE A 306 -12.06 -8.34 6.71
CA ILE A 306 -10.77 -7.96 6.16
C ILE A 306 -10.43 -6.54 6.63
N LEU A 307 -9.36 -6.42 7.40
CA LEU A 307 -8.81 -5.15 7.86
C LEU A 307 -7.81 -4.63 6.81
N ALA A 308 -8.15 -3.53 6.17
CA ALA A 308 -7.33 -2.83 5.19
C ALA A 308 -6.99 -1.41 5.66
N THR A 309 -6.85 -1.26 6.96
CA THR A 309 -6.47 -0.05 7.67
C THR A 309 -5.38 -0.38 8.70
N PRO A 310 -4.48 0.56 9.04
CA PRO A 310 -3.60 0.38 10.18
C PRO A 310 -4.41 0.08 11.45
N ILE A 311 -3.99 -0.93 12.21
CA ILE A 311 -4.67 -1.36 13.45
C ILE A 311 -3.80 -1.15 14.69
N THR A 312 -2.69 -0.41 14.57
CA THR A 312 -1.81 -0.06 15.69
C THR A 312 -2.50 0.87 16.68
N VAL A 313 -2.09 0.80 17.94
CA VAL A 313 -2.71 1.56 19.05
C VAL A 313 -2.61 3.08 18.87
N ASP A 314 -1.65 3.55 18.09
CA ASP A 314 -1.44 4.96 17.76
C ASP A 314 -2.28 5.44 16.56
N HIS A 315 -3.12 4.57 15.99
CA HIS A 315 -4.03 4.96 14.91
C HIS A 315 -5.15 5.89 15.44
N LYS A 316 -5.55 6.86 14.62
CA LYS A 316 -6.59 7.84 14.98
C LYS A 316 -7.94 7.21 15.34
N TYR A 317 -8.25 6.08 14.72
CA TYR A 317 -9.51 5.33 14.90
C TYR A 317 -9.16 3.89 15.30
N PRO A 318 -8.79 3.64 16.57
CA PRO A 318 -8.40 2.31 17.02
C PRO A 318 -9.61 1.37 16.99
N ILE A 319 -9.35 0.11 16.63
CA ILE A 319 -10.35 -0.95 16.58
C ILE A 319 -10.14 -1.86 17.79
N ALA A 320 -11.18 -2.03 18.61
CA ALA A 320 -11.18 -2.97 19.71
C ALA A 320 -11.49 -4.39 19.20
N PHE A 321 -10.84 -5.39 19.79
CA PHE A 321 -11.08 -6.82 19.52
C PHE A 321 -11.65 -7.47 20.75
N GLU A 322 -12.82 -8.15 20.64
CA GLU A 322 -13.55 -8.74 21.75
C GLU A 322 -13.96 -10.19 21.48
N GLY A 323 -13.95 -11.03 22.50
CA GLY A 323 -14.38 -12.43 22.38
C GLY A 323 -13.31 -13.40 21.88
N PHE A 324 -12.08 -12.95 21.68
CA PHE A 324 -10.96 -13.80 21.26
C PHE A 324 -10.31 -14.50 22.46
N ALA A 325 -9.97 -15.79 22.30
CA ALA A 325 -9.32 -16.56 23.38
C ALA A 325 -7.90 -16.05 23.72
N LYS A 326 -7.27 -15.37 22.77
CA LYS A 326 -5.98 -14.66 22.96
C LYS A 326 -6.13 -13.27 22.41
N ASP A 327 -5.54 -12.30 23.10
CA ASP A 327 -5.48 -10.93 22.62
C ASP A 327 -4.77 -10.87 21.26
N ILE A 328 -5.35 -10.10 20.35
CA ILE A 328 -4.70 -9.79 19.07
C ILE A 328 -3.60 -8.78 19.37
N ALA A 329 -2.36 -9.27 19.42
CA ALA A 329 -1.19 -8.42 19.64
C ALA A 329 -0.93 -7.57 18.39
N ILE A 330 -0.79 -6.27 18.60
CA ILE A 330 -0.56 -5.29 17.54
C ILE A 330 0.72 -4.52 17.87
N PRO A 331 1.90 -5.14 17.62
CA PRO A 331 3.18 -4.49 17.91
C PRO A 331 3.49 -3.37 16.92
N GLY A 332 4.26 -2.39 17.39
CA GLY A 332 4.76 -1.29 16.57
C GLY A 332 3.81 -0.11 16.46
N GLN A 333 4.26 0.90 15.74
CA GLN A 333 3.54 2.15 15.50
C GLN A 333 3.85 2.67 14.10
N TYR A 334 3.08 3.68 13.67
CA TYR A 334 3.28 4.31 12.36
C TYR A 334 4.06 5.62 12.51
N HIS A 335 5.04 5.78 11.65
CA HIS A 335 5.82 7.01 11.50
C HIS A 335 4.92 8.17 11.05
N THR A 336 5.06 9.31 11.71
CA THR A 336 4.34 10.52 11.32
C THR A 336 5.18 11.32 10.33
N THR A 337 4.62 11.56 9.15
CA THR A 337 5.20 12.44 8.13
C THR A 337 4.29 13.66 7.96
N ILE A 338 4.88 14.82 7.84
CA ILE A 338 4.17 16.08 7.60
C ILE A 338 4.49 16.51 6.17
N ALA A 339 3.44 16.71 5.37
CA ALA A 339 3.52 17.29 4.05
C ALA A 339 3.03 18.73 4.13
N THR A 340 3.95 19.70 4.03
CA THR A 340 3.61 21.13 3.97
C THR A 340 3.62 21.57 2.52
N PHE A 341 2.50 22.11 2.05
CA PHE A 341 2.33 22.69 0.72
C PHE A 341 2.43 24.19 0.81
N VAL A 342 3.23 24.79 -0.06
CA VAL A 342 3.32 26.24 -0.18
C VAL A 342 3.27 26.65 -1.65
N LYS A 343 2.44 27.65 -1.99
CA LYS A 343 2.51 28.34 -3.28
C LYS A 343 3.37 29.57 -3.09
N ALA A 344 4.59 29.54 -3.65
CA ALA A 344 5.60 30.53 -3.37
C ALA A 344 6.73 30.52 -4.42
N LYS A 345 7.65 31.46 -4.32
CA LYS A 345 8.92 31.42 -5.01
C LYS A 345 9.99 30.86 -4.08
N LEU A 346 10.71 29.82 -4.53
CA LEU A 346 11.86 29.27 -3.80
C LEU A 346 12.92 30.36 -3.58
N ASN A 347 13.58 30.35 -2.44
CA ASN A 347 14.79 31.14 -2.17
C ASN A 347 16.02 30.23 -2.30
N PRO A 348 16.67 30.16 -3.47
CA PRO A 348 17.79 29.22 -3.68
C PRO A 348 18.96 29.50 -2.73
N SER A 349 19.17 30.75 -2.34
CA SER A 349 20.29 31.15 -1.47
C SER A 349 20.20 30.54 -0.06
N TYR A 350 19.00 30.21 0.44
CA TYR A 350 18.85 29.46 1.69
C TYR A 350 19.55 28.10 1.63
N PHE A 351 19.51 27.45 0.47
CA PHE A 351 20.15 26.16 0.23
C PHE A 351 21.61 26.30 -0.29
N GLY A 352 22.12 27.52 -0.43
CA GLY A 352 23.45 27.78 -0.98
C GLY A 352 23.52 27.65 -2.50
N LEU A 353 22.40 27.87 -3.20
CA LEU A 353 22.28 27.79 -4.66
C LEU A 353 22.24 29.20 -5.26
N ASN A 354 22.73 29.32 -6.51
CA ASN A 354 22.62 30.54 -7.32
C ASN A 354 21.44 30.47 -8.31
N GLU A 355 20.90 29.28 -8.55
CA GLU A 355 19.83 28.97 -9.51
C GLU A 355 18.73 28.15 -8.84
N ASP A 356 17.52 28.18 -9.41
CA ASP A 356 16.42 27.36 -8.97
C ASP A 356 16.70 25.86 -9.24
N ILE A 357 16.23 25.01 -8.34
CA ILE A 357 16.26 23.57 -8.43
C ILE A 357 14.86 23.05 -8.15
N ASP A 358 14.46 21.94 -8.77
CA ASP A 358 13.11 21.44 -8.68
C ASP A 358 12.92 20.51 -7.48
N ASN A 359 13.94 19.68 -7.18
CA ASN A 359 13.88 18.70 -6.12
C ASN A 359 15.14 18.73 -5.23
N ILE A 360 14.93 18.86 -3.94
CA ILE A 360 15.97 18.82 -2.90
C ILE A 360 15.69 17.62 -2.02
N LEU A 361 16.63 16.67 -1.99
CA LEU A 361 16.55 15.46 -1.22
C LEU A 361 17.53 15.56 -0.04
N SER A 362 17.04 15.38 1.19
CA SER A 362 17.93 15.43 2.36
C SER A 362 18.60 14.09 2.60
N CYS A 363 19.91 14.10 2.82
CA CYS A 363 20.63 12.94 3.31
C CYS A 363 20.99 13.03 4.81
N ASN A 364 20.54 14.07 5.52
CA ASN A 364 20.85 14.28 6.94
C ASN A 364 19.56 14.43 7.76
N ILE A 365 19.20 13.37 8.48
CA ILE A 365 18.02 13.34 9.35
C ILE A 365 18.29 13.86 10.78
N ASN A 366 19.55 14.09 11.13
CA ASN A 366 19.94 14.50 12.49
C ASN A 366 19.97 16.00 12.65
N ASP A 367 20.46 16.72 11.62
CA ASP A 367 20.66 18.17 11.69
C ASP A 367 19.54 18.97 11.02
N THR A 368 18.64 18.31 10.27
CA THR A 368 17.50 18.97 9.64
C THR A 368 16.20 18.18 9.82
N ILE A 369 15.11 18.89 10.04
CA ILE A 369 13.76 18.29 10.07
C ILE A 369 13.18 18.08 8.67
N ILE A 370 13.83 18.62 7.63
CA ILE A 370 13.39 18.55 6.23
C ILE A 370 13.87 17.23 5.62
N SER A 371 12.93 16.43 5.12
CA SER A 371 13.21 15.21 4.36
C SER A 371 13.38 15.50 2.87
N SER A 372 12.52 16.34 2.31
CA SER A 372 12.62 16.77 0.92
C SER A 372 11.85 18.07 0.66
N VAL A 373 12.22 18.77 -0.41
CA VAL A 373 11.48 19.90 -0.99
C VAL A 373 11.34 19.63 -2.48
N GLY A 374 10.11 19.53 -2.98
CA GLY A 374 9.86 19.25 -4.40
C GLY A 374 8.85 20.21 -5.01
N ARG A 375 9.14 20.71 -6.22
CA ARG A 375 8.19 21.44 -7.03
C ARG A 375 7.16 20.48 -7.60
N LEU A 376 5.89 20.83 -7.54
CA LEU A 376 4.81 19.96 -7.99
C LEU A 376 4.23 20.43 -9.32
N SER A 377 3.92 19.49 -10.18
CA SER A 377 2.90 19.63 -11.21
C SER A 377 1.55 19.20 -10.64
N ASN A 378 0.45 19.77 -11.14
CA ASN A 378 -0.89 19.34 -10.74
C ASN A 378 -1.18 17.89 -11.22
N ILE A 379 -2.28 17.31 -10.79
CA ILE A 379 -2.63 15.92 -11.14
C ILE A 379 -2.83 15.67 -12.64
N ASP A 380 -3.01 16.71 -13.45
CA ASP A 380 -3.12 16.62 -14.91
C ASP A 380 -1.78 16.81 -15.63
N GLY A 381 -0.72 17.10 -14.89
CA GLY A 381 0.64 17.28 -15.43
C GLY A 381 0.96 18.69 -15.88
N HIS A 382 0.14 19.67 -15.52
CA HIS A 382 0.44 21.06 -15.79
C HIS A 382 1.26 21.67 -14.63
N SER A 383 2.33 22.37 -14.96
CA SER A 383 3.03 23.24 -14.01
C SER A 383 2.32 24.60 -13.95
N ASP A 384 2.26 25.17 -12.75
CA ASP A 384 1.78 26.54 -12.59
C ASP A 384 2.68 27.54 -13.34
N ASP A 385 2.12 28.73 -13.63
CA ASP A 385 2.87 29.85 -14.22
C ASP A 385 4.17 30.09 -13.45
N ASP A 386 5.26 30.36 -14.18
CA ASP A 386 6.65 30.47 -13.71
C ASP A 386 6.90 31.41 -12.52
N LYS A 387 5.91 32.21 -12.11
CA LYS A 387 6.09 33.20 -11.05
C LYS A 387 5.98 32.62 -9.64
N TYR A 388 5.03 31.71 -9.41
CA TYR A 388 4.79 31.05 -8.12
C TYR A 388 4.42 29.59 -8.34
N SER A 389 5.32 28.71 -7.99
CA SER A 389 5.09 27.25 -8.07
C SER A 389 4.52 26.72 -6.76
N VAL A 390 3.84 25.59 -6.84
CA VAL A 390 3.46 24.82 -5.65
C VAL A 390 4.61 23.90 -5.25
N TRP A 391 5.03 24.01 -4.01
CA TRP A 391 6.10 23.21 -3.41
C TRP A 391 5.52 22.30 -2.33
N LYS A 392 5.97 21.07 -2.28
CA LYS A 392 5.69 20.11 -1.20
C LYS A 392 6.96 19.86 -0.41
N ILE A 393 6.91 20.14 0.88
CA ILE A 393 7.99 19.90 1.81
C ILE A 393 7.59 18.73 2.70
N PHE A 394 8.34 17.63 2.66
CA PHE A 394 8.21 16.58 3.67
C PHE A 394 9.12 16.87 4.86
N SER A 395 8.57 16.75 6.05
CA SER A 395 9.29 16.95 7.31
C SER A 395 8.83 15.99 8.39
N ASN A 396 9.69 15.75 9.39
CA ASN A 396 9.39 14.93 10.56
C ASN A 396 8.82 15.73 11.74
N ALA A 397 8.76 17.06 11.62
CA ALA A 397 8.14 17.96 12.57
C ALA A 397 7.49 19.16 11.83
N PRO A 398 6.49 19.84 12.44
CA PRO A 398 5.86 21.02 11.84
C PRO A 398 6.86 22.13 11.51
N LEU A 399 6.76 22.70 10.31
CA LEU A 399 7.64 23.77 9.88
C LEU A 399 7.21 25.11 10.49
N LYS A 400 8.12 25.73 11.22
CA LYS A 400 7.89 27.07 11.78
C LYS A 400 7.86 28.11 10.66
N GLN A 401 7.05 29.15 10.83
CA GLN A 401 6.89 30.19 9.81
C GLN A 401 8.22 30.85 9.44
N ASN A 402 9.08 31.16 10.43
CA ASN A 402 10.39 31.76 10.18
C ASN A 402 11.30 30.88 9.29
N LEU A 403 11.16 29.55 9.33
CA LEU A 403 11.90 28.66 8.46
C LEU A 403 11.34 28.71 7.03
N LEU A 404 10.01 28.73 6.90
CA LEU A 404 9.36 28.90 5.60
C LEU A 404 9.72 30.23 4.95
N ASP A 405 9.76 31.31 5.72
CA ASP A 405 10.14 32.67 5.22
C ASP A 405 11.62 32.77 4.80
N GLN A 406 12.48 31.86 5.30
CA GLN A 406 13.86 31.73 4.82
C GLN A 406 13.96 30.93 3.53
N MET A 407 13.16 29.87 3.42
CA MET A 407 13.15 28.95 2.26
C MET A 407 12.40 29.52 1.06
N PHE A 408 11.40 30.37 1.30
CA PHE A 408 10.49 30.87 0.28
C PHE A 408 10.24 32.36 0.42
N SER A 409 10.01 33.01 -0.70
CA SER A 409 9.52 34.38 -0.76
C SER A 409 8.12 34.46 -1.36
N ASN A 410 7.33 35.45 -0.93
CA ASN A 410 5.99 35.69 -1.44
C ASN A 410 5.06 34.46 -1.31
N ILE A 411 4.98 33.89 -0.11
CA ILE A 411 4.08 32.78 0.17
C ILE A 411 2.63 33.24 0.00
N GLN A 412 1.92 32.68 -1.00
CA GLN A 412 0.54 32.98 -1.34
C GLN A 412 -0.44 32.03 -0.64
N HIS A 413 -0.03 30.77 -0.47
CA HIS A 413 -0.84 29.71 0.15
C HIS A 413 0.05 28.80 0.99
N LYS A 414 -0.51 28.29 2.09
CA LYS A 414 0.11 27.26 2.93
C LYS A 414 -0.97 26.29 3.40
N GLU A 415 -0.72 25.01 3.20
CA GLU A 415 -1.54 23.93 3.75
C GLU A 415 -0.64 22.82 4.32
N GLU A 416 -1.12 22.13 5.36
CA GLU A 416 -0.36 21.07 6.02
C GLU A 416 -1.21 19.83 6.15
N VAL A 417 -0.65 18.68 5.71
CA VAL A 417 -1.26 17.36 5.86
C VAL A 417 -0.38 16.51 6.74
N VAL A 418 -0.93 16.05 7.86
CA VAL A 418 -0.24 15.17 8.80
C VAL A 418 -0.66 13.72 8.54
N TRP A 419 0.32 12.86 8.27
CA TRP A 419 0.11 11.47 7.91
C TRP A 419 0.70 10.50 8.95
N LYS A 420 -0.03 9.43 9.24
CA LYS A 420 0.53 8.16 9.69
C LYS A 420 0.91 7.36 8.43
N ALA A 421 2.06 7.71 7.84
CA ALA A 421 2.38 7.35 6.45
C ALA A 421 2.82 5.89 6.30
N TYR A 422 3.73 5.44 7.15
CA TYR A 422 4.40 4.14 7.06
C TYR A 422 4.61 3.57 8.46
N PRO A 423 4.82 2.24 8.63
CA PRO A 423 5.32 1.70 9.87
C PRO A 423 6.66 2.33 10.29
N GLU A 424 6.88 2.50 11.59
CA GLU A 424 8.23 2.66 12.11
C GLU A 424 8.96 1.33 11.94
N TYR A 425 9.83 1.27 10.95
CA TYR A 425 10.50 0.04 10.60
C TYR A 425 11.62 -0.26 11.58
N SER A 426 11.64 -1.49 12.08
CA SER A 426 12.73 -2.00 12.90
C SER A 426 13.08 -3.43 12.50
N THR A 427 14.22 -3.91 12.98
CA THR A 427 14.62 -5.31 12.77
C THR A 427 14.02 -6.27 13.80
N SER A 428 13.31 -5.78 14.81
CA SER A 428 12.87 -6.55 15.98
C SER A 428 11.36 -6.72 16.14
N SER A 429 10.55 -5.75 15.75
CA SER A 429 9.11 -5.77 16.01
C SER A 429 8.31 -5.48 14.75
N ARG A 430 7.36 -6.36 14.41
CA ARG A 430 6.45 -6.14 13.29
C ARG A 430 5.17 -6.95 13.44
N LEU A 431 4.09 -6.43 12.91
CA LEU A 431 2.84 -7.16 12.73
C LEU A 431 2.88 -7.87 11.36
N ASP A 432 3.25 -9.14 11.33
CA ASP A 432 3.53 -9.88 10.10
C ASP A 432 2.43 -10.88 9.68
N GLN A 433 1.28 -10.89 10.38
CA GLN A 433 0.21 -11.83 10.12
C GLN A 433 -0.84 -11.28 9.16
N PHE A 434 -1.03 -11.93 8.01
CA PHE A 434 -2.19 -11.71 7.14
C PHE A 434 -3.45 -12.36 7.71
N LYS A 435 -3.31 -13.49 8.39
CA LYS A 435 -4.40 -14.20 9.08
C LYS A 435 -4.30 -13.97 10.57
N LEU A 436 -5.18 -13.14 11.12
CA LEU A 436 -5.24 -12.86 12.56
C LEU A 436 -6.04 -13.93 13.31
N HIS A 437 -7.10 -14.43 12.66
CA HIS A 437 -7.95 -15.51 13.15
C HIS A 437 -8.69 -16.15 11.96
N ASP A 438 -9.36 -17.28 12.15
CA ASP A 438 -10.19 -17.92 11.13
C ASP A 438 -11.32 -16.99 10.69
N GLY A 439 -11.28 -16.46 9.46
CA GLY A 439 -12.22 -15.48 8.93
C GLY A 439 -11.88 -14.02 9.26
N LEU A 440 -10.77 -13.73 9.96
CA LEU A 440 -10.29 -12.37 10.22
C LEU A 440 -8.88 -12.18 9.63
N TYR A 441 -8.76 -11.24 8.71
CA TYR A 441 -7.55 -11.01 7.92
C TYR A 441 -7.09 -9.56 7.96
N HIS A 442 -5.80 -9.33 7.73
CA HIS A 442 -5.16 -8.01 7.79
C HIS A 442 -4.28 -7.78 6.56
N VAL A 443 -4.73 -6.90 5.66
CA VAL A 443 -4.03 -6.56 4.42
C VAL A 443 -2.70 -5.85 4.72
N ASN A 444 -2.72 -4.92 5.70
CA ASN A 444 -1.58 -4.06 6.01
C ASN A 444 -0.40 -4.79 6.69
N ALA A 445 -0.52 -6.11 6.94
CA ALA A 445 0.63 -6.93 7.34
C ALA A 445 1.80 -6.77 6.36
N ILE A 446 1.53 -6.61 5.06
CA ILE A 446 2.55 -6.41 4.03
C ILE A 446 3.31 -5.09 4.20
N GLU A 447 2.70 -4.06 4.79
CA GLU A 447 3.35 -2.77 5.00
C GLU A 447 4.54 -2.87 5.96
N TRP A 448 4.55 -3.86 6.85
CA TRP A 448 5.67 -4.09 7.77
C TRP A 448 6.94 -4.63 7.10
N ILE A 449 6.85 -5.00 5.82
CA ILE A 449 8.03 -5.30 4.99
C ILE A 449 8.33 -4.19 3.98
N ALA A 450 7.31 -3.52 3.47
CA ALA A 450 7.42 -2.26 2.72
C ALA A 450 6.03 -1.67 2.48
N SER A 451 5.89 -0.38 2.62
CA SER A 451 4.65 0.34 2.32
C SER A 451 4.76 1.00 0.94
N ALA A 452 3.96 0.53 0.00
CA ALA A 452 3.81 1.08 -1.34
C ALA A 452 2.42 0.71 -1.90
N MET A 453 1.96 1.41 -2.93
CA MET A 453 0.68 1.10 -3.59
C MET A 453 0.62 -0.34 -4.09
N GLU A 454 1.66 -0.77 -4.80
CA GLU A 454 1.76 -2.14 -5.32
C GLU A 454 1.81 -3.19 -4.21
N MET A 455 2.57 -2.93 -3.14
CA MET A 455 2.62 -3.83 -1.99
C MET A 455 1.24 -4.01 -1.37
N SER A 456 0.48 -2.92 -1.20
CA SER A 456 -0.89 -2.98 -0.68
C SER A 456 -1.84 -3.74 -1.63
N ALA A 457 -1.66 -3.60 -2.95
CA ALA A 457 -2.43 -4.36 -3.95
C ALA A 457 -2.10 -5.87 -3.88
N ILE A 458 -0.83 -6.24 -3.75
CA ILE A 458 -0.37 -7.61 -3.55
C ILE A 458 -0.94 -8.18 -2.24
N GLY A 459 -0.90 -7.41 -1.15
CA GLY A 459 -1.49 -7.79 0.14
C GLY A 459 -2.99 -8.03 0.05
N GLY A 460 -3.70 -7.16 -0.67
CA GLY A 460 -5.14 -7.29 -0.94
C GLY A 460 -5.47 -8.58 -1.68
N ARG A 461 -4.71 -8.93 -2.73
CA ARG A 461 -4.87 -10.19 -3.47
C ARG A 461 -4.55 -11.41 -2.60
N ASN A 462 -3.45 -11.35 -1.83
CA ASN A 462 -3.08 -12.41 -0.90
C ASN A 462 -4.21 -12.75 0.07
N VAL A 463 -4.78 -11.73 0.71
CA VAL A 463 -5.87 -11.88 1.67
C VAL A 463 -7.16 -12.37 0.99
N ALA A 464 -7.46 -11.91 -0.23
CA ALA A 464 -8.63 -12.36 -0.97
C ALA A 464 -8.57 -13.87 -1.27
N ILE A 465 -7.42 -14.37 -1.75
CA ILE A 465 -7.21 -15.80 -2.02
C ILE A 465 -7.31 -16.60 -0.72
N LEU A 466 -6.59 -16.17 0.33
CA LEU A 466 -6.54 -16.84 1.63
C LEU A 466 -7.93 -16.95 2.27
N ALA A 467 -8.68 -15.85 2.28
CA ALA A 467 -10.01 -15.78 2.86
C ALA A 467 -11.00 -16.71 2.13
N ARG A 468 -10.93 -16.74 0.79
CA ARG A 468 -11.76 -17.64 -0.03
C ARG A 468 -11.43 -19.11 0.24
N GLU A 469 -10.15 -19.48 0.23
CA GLU A 469 -9.71 -20.86 0.47
C GLU A 469 -10.17 -21.36 1.85
N ASP A 470 -9.97 -20.57 2.89
CA ASP A 470 -10.37 -20.94 4.25
C ASP A 470 -11.90 -21.06 4.38
N PHE A 471 -12.65 -20.17 3.74
CA PHE A 471 -14.11 -20.24 3.76
C PHE A 471 -14.64 -21.47 3.04
N LEU A 472 -14.11 -21.81 1.85
CA LEU A 472 -14.52 -22.99 1.11
C LEU A 472 -14.21 -24.29 1.86
N LYS A 473 -13.02 -24.40 2.48
CA LYS A 473 -12.66 -25.55 3.33
C LYS A 473 -13.64 -25.74 4.51
N LYS A 474 -14.13 -24.63 5.09
CA LYS A 474 -15.15 -24.66 6.15
C LYS A 474 -16.49 -25.14 5.61
N CYS A 475 -16.93 -24.62 4.48
CA CYS A 475 -18.17 -25.02 3.80
C CYS A 475 -18.19 -26.51 3.46
N GLU A 476 -17.09 -27.05 2.92
CA GLU A 476 -16.97 -28.47 2.58
C GLU A 476 -17.13 -29.38 3.83
N LYS A 477 -16.52 -28.99 4.95
CA LYS A 477 -16.64 -29.73 6.21
C LYS A 477 -18.09 -29.78 6.70
N GLN A 478 -18.80 -28.63 6.64
CA GLN A 478 -20.20 -28.55 7.08
C GLN A 478 -21.11 -29.41 6.21
N ASN A 479 -20.94 -29.41 4.87
CA ASN A 479 -21.73 -30.20 3.94
C ASN A 479 -21.48 -31.71 4.10
N ASN A 480 -20.26 -32.13 4.47
CA ASN A 480 -19.91 -33.51 4.71
C ASN A 480 -20.41 -34.05 6.06
N VAL A 481 -20.77 -33.23 7.01
CA VAL A 481 -21.34 -33.62 8.31
C VAL A 481 -22.86 -33.79 8.24
N SER A 482 -23.55 -33.23 7.24
CA SER A 482 -25.02 -33.22 7.11
C SER A 482 -25.73 -34.37 6.40
N PRO A 483 -25.12 -35.48 5.89
CA PRO A 483 -25.87 -36.53 5.16
C PRO A 483 -26.26 -37.73 6.01
N LYS A 484 -26.67 -37.57 7.29
CA LYS A 484 -27.11 -38.75 8.11
C LYS A 484 -28.53 -38.68 8.70
N MET A 485 -29.39 -37.75 8.31
CA MET A 485 -30.74 -37.64 8.88
C MET A 485 -31.93 -37.74 7.90
N GLU A 486 -31.78 -38.27 6.72
CA GLU A 486 -32.93 -38.53 5.83
C GLU A 486 -32.96 -39.99 5.28
N SER A 487 -32.96 -40.98 6.13
CA SER A 487 -33.39 -42.35 5.70
C SER A 487 -33.82 -43.24 6.86
N THR A 488 -34.87 -42.86 7.59
CA THR A 488 -35.65 -43.87 8.36
C THR A 488 -37.03 -43.26 8.69
N ASN A 489 -37.93 -43.25 7.71
CA ASN A 489 -39.38 -43.35 7.96
C ASN A 489 -40.08 -43.88 6.70
N LYS A 490 -39.80 -45.12 6.32
CA LYS A 490 -40.77 -45.94 5.55
C LYS A 490 -41.65 -46.65 6.54
N ILE A 491 -42.77 -46.06 6.81
CA ILE A 491 -43.87 -46.70 7.51
C ILE A 491 -44.37 -47.88 6.70
N THR A 492 -44.17 -49.07 7.19
CA THR A 492 -44.88 -50.30 6.79
C THR A 492 -46.36 -50.12 7.13
N ARG A 493 -47.21 -49.93 6.14
CA ARG A 493 -48.65 -50.24 6.26
C ARG A 493 -48.83 -51.70 5.91
N SER A 494 -49.06 -52.50 6.94
CA SER A 494 -49.63 -53.86 6.82
C SER A 494 -51.06 -53.70 6.36
N THR A 495 -51.40 -54.43 5.29
CA THR A 495 -52.74 -54.76 4.88
C THR A 495 -53.23 -55.93 5.75
N GLU A 496 -54.31 -55.71 6.48
CA GLU A 496 -55.19 -56.78 6.91
C GLU A 496 -56.59 -56.50 6.39
N LEU A 497 -57.11 -57.51 5.61
CA LEU A 497 -58.46 -57.84 5.24
C LEU A 497 -59.25 -56.87 4.38
#